data_71b6dab3b928fd0908a7e88cabe8764a
#
_entry.id   71b6dab3b928fd0908a7e88cabe8764a
#
_cell.length_a   1.000
_cell.length_b   1.000
_cell.length_c   1.000
_cell.angle_alpha   90.00
_cell.angle_beta   90.00
_cell.angle_gamma   90.00
#
_symmetry.space_group_name_H-M   'P 1'
#
loop_
_entity.id
_entity.type
_entity.pdbx_description
1 polymer ?
#
loop_
_entity_poly.entity_id
_entity_poly.type
_entity_poly.pdbx_seq_one_letter_code
_entity_poly.pdbx_strand_id
1 'polypeptide(L)' 'LSGDIMDCFQRYSSELSQEEQEEIIKGIEDGLTDQEIKRYFALYGADKMQQYRRVLTARKNRG' A
#
# COMPACT_ATOMS: atom_id res chain seq x y z
N LEU A 1 -11.28 -3.02 5.79
CA LEU A 1 -9.97 -2.62 6.29
C LEU A 1 -9.85 -2.89 7.76
N SER A 2 -8.70 -3.36 8.20
CA SER A 2 -8.44 -3.54 9.63
C SER A 2 -8.21 -2.19 10.30
N GLY A 3 -8.48 -2.12 11.60
CA GLY A 3 -8.20 -0.92 12.38
C GLY A 3 -6.73 -0.55 12.35
N ASP A 4 -5.83 -1.54 12.28
CA ASP A 4 -4.39 -1.31 12.20
C ASP A 4 -4.01 -0.52 10.94
N ILE A 5 -4.60 -0.87 9.81
CA ILE A 5 -4.32 -0.19 8.54
C ILE A 5 -4.82 1.24 8.61
N MET A 6 -6.03 1.46 9.13
CA MET A 6 -6.58 2.80 9.29
C MET A 6 -5.73 3.65 10.22
N ASP A 7 -5.26 3.07 11.32
CA ASP A 7 -4.40 3.77 12.26
C ASP A 7 -3.08 4.18 11.60
N CYS A 8 -2.46 3.28 10.84
CA CYS A 8 -1.24 3.58 10.12
C CYS A 8 -1.46 4.69 9.11
N PHE A 9 -2.55 4.59 8.36
CA PHE A 9 -2.87 5.58 7.33
C PHE A 9 -3.04 6.97 7.96
N GLN A 10 -3.80 7.05 9.04
CA GLN A 10 -4.02 8.32 9.74
C GLN A 10 -2.73 8.89 10.32
N ARG A 11 -1.89 8.02 10.89
CA ARG A 11 -0.65 8.44 11.52
C ARG A 11 0.33 9.02 10.52
N TYR A 12 0.43 8.42 9.34
CA TYR A 12 1.41 8.80 8.34
C TYR A 12 0.85 9.65 7.20
N SER A 13 -0.45 9.94 7.20
CA SER A 13 -1.08 10.64 6.09
C SER A 13 -0.47 12.02 5.83
N SER A 14 -0.04 12.71 6.89
CA SER A 14 0.57 14.03 6.74
C SER A 14 1.97 13.96 6.12
N GLU A 15 2.62 12.81 6.21
CA GLU A 15 3.97 12.60 5.67
C GLU A 15 3.97 11.99 4.28
N LEU A 16 2.83 11.49 3.84
CA LEU A 16 2.71 10.85 2.53
C LEU A 16 2.30 11.88 1.49
N SER A 17 2.92 11.80 0.31
CA SER A 17 2.47 12.61 -0.83
C SER A 17 1.13 12.08 -1.33
N GLN A 18 0.46 12.87 -2.16
CA GLN A 18 -0.81 12.44 -2.74
C GLN A 18 -0.62 11.18 -3.58
N GLU A 19 0.45 11.10 -4.36
CA GLU A 19 0.74 9.92 -5.17
C GLU A 19 0.97 8.70 -4.31
N GLU A 20 1.65 8.86 -3.18
CA GLU A 20 1.89 7.76 -2.26
C GLU A 20 0.58 7.26 -1.64
N GLN A 21 -0.28 8.19 -1.23
CA GLN A 21 -1.58 7.82 -0.69
C GLN A 21 -2.41 7.07 -1.72
N GLU A 22 -2.39 7.52 -2.97
CA GLU A 22 -3.11 6.86 -4.05
C GLU A 22 -2.60 5.44 -4.30
N GLU A 23 -1.29 5.22 -4.22
CA GLU A 23 -0.73 3.87 -4.39
C GLU A 23 -1.16 2.93 -3.27
N ILE A 24 -1.26 3.42 -2.05
CA ILE A 24 -1.76 2.61 -0.94
C ILE A 24 -3.22 2.24 -1.17
N ILE A 25 -4.03 3.20 -1.62
CA ILE A 25 -5.44 2.95 -1.91
C ILE A 25 -5.59 1.92 -3.03
N LYS A 26 -4.77 2.01 -4.07
CA LYS A 26 -4.78 1.03 -5.14
C LYS A 26 -4.43 -0.36 -4.63
N GLY A 27 -3.48 -0.45 -3.70
CA GLY A 27 -3.14 -1.73 -3.09
C GLY A 27 -4.32 -2.34 -2.34
N ILE A 28 -5.07 -1.52 -1.61
CA ILE A 28 -6.27 -1.97 -0.93
C ILE A 28 -7.29 -2.48 -1.94
N GLU A 29 -7.52 -1.75 -3.02
CA GLU A 29 -8.47 -2.12 -4.06
C GLU A 29 -8.05 -3.40 -4.79
N ASP A 30 -6.75 -3.61 -4.94
CA ASP A 30 -6.22 -4.81 -5.60
C ASP A 30 -6.26 -6.05 -4.70
N GLY A 31 -6.70 -5.90 -3.46
CA GLY A 31 -6.87 -7.03 -2.56
C GLY A 31 -5.61 -7.47 -1.82
N LEU A 32 -4.66 -6.57 -1.62
CA LEU A 32 -3.48 -6.90 -0.83
C LEU A 32 -3.86 -7.13 0.63
N THR A 33 -3.11 -8.01 1.28
CA THR A 33 -3.36 -8.32 2.69
C THR A 33 -2.93 -7.15 3.58
N ASP A 34 -3.41 -7.17 4.82
CA ASP A 34 -3.04 -6.14 5.80
C ASP A 34 -1.53 -6.03 5.96
N GLN A 35 -0.84 -7.16 6.03
CA GLN A 35 0.62 -7.16 6.17
C GLN A 35 1.30 -6.57 4.94
N GLU A 36 0.78 -6.88 3.75
CA GLU A 36 1.31 -6.34 2.51
C GLU A 36 1.12 -4.82 2.46
N ILE A 37 -0.05 -4.35 2.87
CA ILE A 37 -0.33 -2.91 2.88
C ILE A 37 0.54 -2.19 3.91
N LYS A 38 0.77 -2.79 5.07
CA LYS A 38 1.62 -2.18 6.08
C LYS A 38 3.04 -1.92 5.57
N ARG A 39 3.53 -2.72 4.64
CA ARG A 39 4.86 -2.52 4.08
C ARG A 39 4.98 -1.25 3.25
N TYR A 40 3.87 -0.73 2.73
CA TYR A 40 3.90 0.55 2.03
C TYR A 40 4.48 1.65 2.91
N PHE A 41 4.16 1.62 4.20
CA PHE A 41 4.60 2.68 5.11
C PHE A 41 6.10 2.64 5.38
N ALA A 42 6.77 1.56 5.01
CA ALA A 42 8.22 1.45 5.09
C ALA A 42 8.91 1.81 3.77
N LEU A 43 8.14 2.01 2.70
CA LEU A 43 8.69 2.37 1.40
C LEU A 43 8.66 3.88 1.23
N TYR A 44 9.67 4.40 0.54
CA TYR A 44 9.76 5.82 0.27
C TYR A 44 9.60 6.05 -1.22
N GLY A 45 8.57 6.81 -1.57
CA GLY A 45 8.32 7.18 -2.94
C GLY A 45 7.23 6.33 -3.60
N ALA A 46 6.38 7.00 -4.38
CA ALA A 46 5.27 6.35 -5.06
C ALA A 46 5.75 5.30 -6.06
N ASP A 47 6.92 5.51 -6.67
CA ASP A 47 7.49 4.58 -7.64
C ASP A 47 7.76 3.21 -7.01
N LYS A 48 8.35 3.21 -5.81
CA LYS A 48 8.65 1.97 -5.11
C LYS A 48 7.38 1.27 -4.66
N MET A 49 6.41 2.04 -4.21
CA MET A 49 5.11 1.51 -3.82
C MET A 49 4.41 0.86 -5.02
N GLN A 50 4.47 1.51 -6.17
CA GLN A 50 3.87 0.98 -7.40
C GLN A 50 4.52 -0.34 -7.80
N GLN A 51 5.85 -0.42 -7.78
CA GLN A 51 6.57 -1.65 -8.10
C GLN A 51 6.19 -2.77 -7.15
N TYR A 52 6.13 -2.46 -5.86
CA TYR A 52 5.76 -3.43 -4.84
C TYR A 52 4.35 -4.00 -5.13
N ARG A 53 3.39 -3.11 -5.39
CA ARG A 53 2.02 -3.52 -5.69
C ARG A 53 1.97 -4.39 -6.95
N ARG A 54 2.70 -4.01 -8.00
CA ARG A 54 2.71 -4.76 -9.26
C ARG A 54 3.27 -6.16 -9.09
N VAL A 55 4.35 -6.29 -8.32
CA VAL A 55 4.95 -7.60 -8.06
C VAL A 55 3.96 -8.49 -7.32
N LEU A 56 3.32 -7.95 -6.28
CA LEU A 56 2.39 -8.73 -5.49
C LEU A 56 1.15 -9.13 -6.28
N THR A 57 0.59 -8.21 -7.07
CA THR A 57 -0.59 -8.54 -7.87
C THR A 57 -0.28 -9.55 -8.96
N ALA A 58 0.91 -9.47 -9.55
CA ALA A 58 1.33 -10.46 -10.54
C ALA A 58 1.44 -11.86 -9.94
N ARG A 59 1.97 -11.95 -8.71
CA ARG A 59 2.07 -13.24 -8.01
C ARG A 59 0.68 -13.81 -7.71
N LYS A 60 -0.23 -12.96 -7.26
CA LYS A 60 -1.59 -13.40 -6.94
C LYS A 60 -2.33 -13.87 -8.20
N ASN A 61 -2.10 -13.22 -9.33
CA ASN A 61 -2.76 -13.57 -10.59
C ASN A 61 -2.22 -14.85 -11.21
N ARG A 62 -1.07 -15.32 -10.77
CA ARG A 62 -0.54 -16.59 -11.23
C ARG A 62 -1.23 -17.79 -10.60
N GLY A 63 -2.05 -17.54 -9.64
CA GLY A 63 -2.85 -18.55 -9.03
C GLY A 63 -2.29 -19.25 -7.88
#